data_501a0b8689a6314ce14acbe068710088
#
_entry.id   501a0b8689a6314ce14acbe068710088
#
_cell.length_a   1.000
_cell.length_b   1.000
_cell.length_c   1.000
_cell.angle_alpha   90.00
_cell.angle_beta   90.00
_cell.angle_gamma   90.00
#
_symmetry.space_group_name_H-M   'P 1'
#
loop_
_entity.id
_entity.type
_entity.pdbx_description
1 polymer ?
#
loop_
_entity_poly.entity_id
_entity_poly.type
_entity_poly.pdbx_seq_one_letter_code
_entity_poly.pdbx_strand_id
1 'polypeptide(L)'
;MVNETGADDSVIYALKNIEAVKTAHGTFGPYDVIAKLESDDETKIEKDVLYRVRRLPQTRSTLTLKIDEGKGFRKTNKAETEVLEKHMAQAFAIIHCNHSQESQVIENLNKIPEIIEANILIGSYETLCKIVGPSYNEISDVMTNKIRKIPNIKSTITLNIVENQGFQK
;
A
#
# COMPACT_ATOMS: atom_id res chain seq x y z
N MET A 1 3.21 -5.39 -7.23
CA MET A 1 3.84 -5.90 -8.45
C MET A 1 4.65 -7.14 -8.09
N VAL A 2 4.66 -8.14 -8.95
CA VAL A 2 5.53 -9.32 -8.85
C VAL A 2 6.57 -9.22 -9.96
N ASN A 3 7.83 -9.34 -9.62
CA ASN A 3 8.96 -9.15 -10.53
C ASN A 3 9.71 -10.46 -10.82
N GLU A 4 10.69 -10.42 -11.71
CA GLU A 4 11.71 -11.46 -11.81
C GLU A 4 12.63 -11.39 -10.59
N THR A 5 13.17 -12.52 -10.19
CA THR A 5 14.05 -12.60 -9.00
C THR A 5 15.23 -11.64 -9.12
N GLY A 6 15.41 -10.79 -8.11
CA GLY A 6 16.49 -9.80 -8.05
C GLY A 6 16.30 -8.56 -8.92
N ALA A 7 15.09 -8.36 -9.47
CA ALA A 7 14.80 -7.22 -10.36
C ALA A 7 14.22 -6.00 -9.64
N ASP A 8 14.00 -6.06 -8.33
CA ASP A 8 13.23 -5.05 -7.59
C ASP A 8 13.82 -3.65 -7.71
N ASP A 9 15.13 -3.50 -7.55
CA ASP A 9 15.80 -2.21 -7.67
C ASP A 9 15.71 -1.62 -9.08
N SER A 10 15.81 -2.45 -10.11
CA SER A 10 15.70 -2.01 -11.50
C SER A 10 14.26 -1.59 -11.85
N VAL A 11 13.27 -2.31 -11.33
CA VAL A 11 11.85 -1.96 -11.48
C VAL A 11 11.53 -0.67 -10.73
N ILE A 12 12.00 -0.51 -9.47
CA ILE A 12 11.82 0.71 -8.68
C ILE A 12 12.46 1.90 -9.39
N TYR A 13 13.68 1.73 -9.93
CA TYR A 13 14.34 2.78 -10.69
C TYR A 13 13.55 3.17 -11.95
N ALA A 14 13.02 2.20 -12.69
CA ALA A 14 12.18 2.47 -13.86
C ALA A 14 10.86 3.18 -13.49
N LEU A 15 10.22 2.81 -12.39
CA LEU A 15 9.04 3.47 -11.85
C LEU A 15 9.29 4.95 -11.53
N LYS A 16 10.48 5.30 -11.06
CA LYS A 16 10.86 6.69 -10.77
C LYS A 16 10.74 7.62 -11.98
N ASN A 17 10.90 7.10 -13.20
CA ASN A 17 10.80 7.86 -14.45
C ASN A 17 9.35 8.04 -14.96
N ILE A 18 8.35 7.48 -14.26
CA ILE A 18 6.94 7.66 -14.58
C ILE A 18 6.41 8.82 -13.71
N GLU A 19 5.92 9.87 -14.35
CA GLU A 19 5.53 11.11 -13.66
C GLU A 19 4.41 10.88 -12.63
N ALA A 20 3.40 10.07 -12.97
CA ALA A 20 2.29 9.75 -12.07
C ALA A 20 2.71 8.95 -10.86
N VAL A 21 3.85 8.22 -10.90
CA VAL A 21 4.35 7.48 -9.74
C VAL A 21 4.96 8.44 -8.73
N LYS A 22 4.39 8.53 -7.55
CA LYS A 22 4.83 9.40 -6.45
C LYS A 22 5.74 8.68 -5.47
N THR A 23 5.43 7.41 -5.16
CA THR A 23 6.27 6.58 -4.29
C THR A 23 6.38 5.17 -4.87
N ALA A 24 7.48 4.50 -4.63
CA ALA A 24 7.61 3.07 -4.84
C ALA A 24 8.57 2.48 -3.79
N HIS A 25 8.22 1.32 -3.26
CA HIS A 25 8.99 0.62 -2.23
C HIS A 25 9.06 -0.87 -2.54
N GLY A 26 10.24 -1.45 -2.31
CA GLY A 26 10.38 -2.89 -2.19
C GLY A 26 9.59 -3.42 -1.00
N THR A 27 9.05 -4.62 -1.12
CA THR A 27 8.25 -5.22 -0.04
C THR A 27 8.59 -6.70 0.17
N PHE A 28 8.47 -7.17 1.40
CA PHE A 28 8.42 -8.58 1.73
C PHE A 28 6.96 -9.03 1.81
N GLY A 29 6.60 -10.04 1.02
CA GLY A 29 5.26 -10.58 0.95
C GLY A 29 5.01 -11.25 -0.41
N PRO A 30 3.75 -11.46 -0.80
CA PRO A 30 3.40 -12.04 -2.10
C PRO A 30 3.58 -11.08 -3.29
N TYR A 31 3.91 -9.85 -3.04
CA TYR A 31 4.29 -8.83 -4.02
C TYR A 31 5.66 -8.27 -3.64
N ASP A 32 6.50 -7.98 -4.64
CA ASP A 32 7.89 -7.53 -4.47
C ASP A 32 8.01 -6.01 -4.40
N VAL A 33 7.08 -5.29 -5.07
CA VAL A 33 7.07 -3.83 -5.09
C VAL A 33 5.64 -3.31 -4.97
N ILE A 34 5.45 -2.28 -4.12
CA ILE A 34 4.26 -1.44 -4.09
C ILE A 34 4.61 -0.05 -4.62
N ALA A 35 3.74 0.51 -5.46
CA ALA A 35 3.89 1.87 -5.99
C ALA A 35 2.57 2.63 -5.88
N LYS A 36 2.66 3.92 -5.52
CA LYS A 36 1.52 4.84 -5.49
C LYS A 36 1.57 5.76 -6.71
N LEU A 37 0.46 5.82 -7.43
CA LEU A 37 0.26 6.73 -8.54
C LEU A 37 -0.76 7.79 -8.15
N GLU A 38 -0.48 9.05 -8.49
CA GLU A 38 -1.38 10.19 -8.30
C GLU A 38 -1.33 11.10 -9.53
N SER A 39 -2.47 11.55 -9.99
CA SER A 39 -2.63 12.56 -11.03
C SER A 39 -4.01 13.19 -10.91
N ASP A 40 -4.14 14.46 -11.28
CA ASP A 40 -5.44 15.14 -11.41
C ASP A 40 -6.22 14.66 -12.66
N ASP A 41 -5.58 13.89 -13.54
CA ASP A 41 -6.17 13.30 -14.73
C ASP A 41 -6.22 11.76 -14.60
N GLU A 42 -7.42 11.22 -14.36
CA GLU A 42 -7.67 9.79 -14.24
C GLU A 42 -7.26 9.03 -15.51
N THR A 43 -7.48 9.61 -16.69
CA THR A 43 -7.09 9.00 -17.97
C THR A 43 -5.57 8.84 -18.07
N LYS A 44 -4.81 9.77 -17.50
CA LYS A 44 -3.35 9.70 -17.44
C LYS A 44 -2.90 8.54 -16.55
N ILE A 45 -3.53 8.36 -15.38
CA ILE A 45 -3.23 7.22 -14.49
C ILE A 45 -3.50 5.89 -15.21
N GLU A 46 -4.65 5.75 -15.85
CA GLU A 46 -5.00 4.52 -16.58
C GLU A 46 -4.00 4.22 -17.70
N LYS A 47 -3.62 5.22 -18.48
CA LYS A 47 -2.60 5.08 -19.54
C LYS A 47 -1.24 4.70 -18.97
N ASP A 48 -0.78 5.37 -17.91
CA ASP A 48 0.50 5.07 -17.27
C ASP A 48 0.52 3.65 -16.70
N VAL A 49 -0.57 3.19 -16.07
CA VAL A 49 -0.69 1.81 -15.58
C VAL A 49 -0.63 0.81 -16.73
N LEU A 50 -1.43 1.00 -17.79
CA LEU A 50 -1.56 0.04 -18.89
C LEU A 50 -0.32 -0.03 -19.79
N TYR A 51 0.26 1.13 -20.13
CA TYR A 51 1.28 1.22 -21.16
C TYR A 51 2.69 1.41 -20.63
N ARG A 52 2.84 1.82 -19.37
CA ARG A 52 4.15 2.07 -18.75
C ARG A 52 4.43 1.10 -17.62
N VAL A 53 3.60 1.08 -16.56
CA VAL A 53 3.84 0.23 -15.39
C VAL A 53 3.76 -1.26 -15.73
N ARG A 54 2.68 -1.70 -16.38
CA ARG A 54 2.47 -3.11 -16.73
C ARG A 54 3.44 -3.64 -17.79
N ARG A 55 4.13 -2.74 -18.51
CA ARG A 55 5.10 -3.09 -19.54
C ARG A 55 6.54 -2.89 -19.11
N LEU A 56 6.79 -2.59 -17.85
CA LEU A 56 8.15 -2.53 -17.34
C LEU A 56 8.85 -3.87 -17.56
N PRO A 57 10.08 -3.86 -18.11
CA PRO A 57 10.89 -5.07 -18.17
C PRO A 57 11.00 -5.71 -16.77
N GLN A 58 11.11 -7.03 -16.74
CA GLN A 58 11.26 -7.82 -15.51
C GLN A 58 10.04 -7.78 -14.56
N THR A 59 8.92 -7.18 -14.95
CA THR A 59 7.63 -7.28 -14.22
C THR A 59 6.84 -8.46 -14.77
N ARG A 60 6.48 -9.41 -13.88
CA ARG A 60 5.69 -10.60 -14.21
C ARG A 60 4.19 -10.35 -14.11
N SER A 61 3.76 -9.68 -13.05
CA SER A 61 2.35 -9.35 -12.86
C SER A 61 2.16 -8.09 -12.03
N THR A 62 0.99 -7.47 -12.17
CA THR A 62 0.59 -6.30 -11.39
C THR A 62 -0.82 -6.47 -10.86
N LEU A 63 -1.04 -6.06 -9.62
CA LEU A 63 -2.36 -5.83 -9.03
C LEU A 63 -2.55 -4.31 -8.93
N THR A 64 -3.61 -3.79 -9.53
CA THR A 64 -3.97 -2.37 -9.40
C THR A 64 -5.06 -2.24 -8.34
N LEU A 65 -4.80 -1.41 -7.34
CA LEU A 65 -5.74 -1.06 -6.28
C LEU A 65 -6.19 0.39 -6.54
N LYS A 66 -7.47 0.59 -6.88
CA LYS A 66 -8.05 1.91 -7.10
C LYS A 66 -8.67 2.39 -5.80
N ILE A 67 -8.22 3.55 -5.29
CA ILE A 67 -8.77 4.17 -4.09
C ILE A 67 -10.12 4.81 -4.44
N ASP A 68 -11.14 4.60 -3.60
CA ASP A 68 -12.41 5.32 -3.63
C ASP A 68 -12.19 6.65 -2.89
N GLU A 69 -12.04 7.72 -3.65
CA GLU A 69 -11.67 9.04 -3.12
C GLU A 69 -12.67 9.54 -2.08
N GLY A 70 -12.14 10.13 -1.02
CA GLY A 70 -12.95 10.66 0.09
C GLY A 70 -13.49 9.61 1.06
N LYS A 71 -13.23 8.32 0.82
CA LYS A 71 -13.66 7.23 1.71
C LYS A 71 -12.46 6.60 2.39
N GLY A 72 -12.05 7.17 3.51
CA GLY A 72 -10.91 6.72 4.28
C GLY A 72 -10.50 7.74 5.33
N PHE A 73 -9.31 7.56 5.90
CA PHE A 73 -8.72 8.52 6.83
C PHE A 73 -7.19 8.56 6.67
N ARG A 74 -6.62 9.69 7.07
CA ARG A 74 -5.19 9.88 7.30
C ARG A 74 -5.01 10.62 8.61
N LYS A 75 -4.18 10.08 9.52
CA LYS A 75 -3.93 10.65 10.86
C LYS A 75 -2.75 11.62 10.88
N THR A 76 -1.85 11.53 9.90
CA THR A 76 -0.60 12.29 9.86
C THR A 76 -0.58 13.23 8.66
N ASN A 77 -0.01 14.42 8.84
CA ASN A 77 0.34 15.29 7.73
C ASN A 77 1.60 14.76 7.00
N LYS A 78 1.99 15.41 5.89
CA LYS A 78 3.13 14.96 5.07
C LYS A 78 4.43 14.90 5.87
N ALA A 79 4.74 15.94 6.66
CA ALA A 79 5.98 16.02 7.42
C ALA A 79 6.04 14.95 8.54
N GLU A 80 4.94 14.73 9.25
CA GLU A 80 4.84 13.67 10.25
C GLU A 80 5.01 12.28 9.61
N THR A 81 4.40 12.06 8.46
CA THR A 81 4.56 10.80 7.71
C THR A 81 6.01 10.56 7.34
N GLU A 82 6.72 11.57 6.82
CA GLU A 82 8.14 11.47 6.44
C GLU A 82 9.03 11.12 7.65
N VAL A 83 8.75 11.68 8.82
CA VAL A 83 9.48 11.35 10.06
C VAL A 83 9.23 9.90 10.47
N LEU A 84 7.97 9.45 10.46
CA LEU A 84 7.63 8.07 10.80
C LEU A 84 8.28 7.08 9.81
N GLU A 85 8.22 7.38 8.51
CA GLU A 85 8.80 6.55 7.45
C GLU A 85 10.31 6.39 7.58
N LYS A 86 10.99 7.39 8.12
CA LYS A 86 12.44 7.36 8.31
C LYS A 86 12.90 6.57 9.52
N HIS A 87 12.08 6.47 10.55
CA HIS A 87 12.50 5.97 11.86
C HIS A 87 11.72 4.73 12.34
N MET A 88 10.72 4.29 11.59
CA MET A 88 9.86 3.18 12.00
C MET A 88 9.72 2.15 10.88
N ALA A 89 9.55 0.89 11.28
CA ALA A 89 9.13 -0.16 10.36
C ALA A 89 7.73 0.15 9.80
N GLN A 90 7.49 -0.22 8.56
CA GLN A 90 6.26 0.08 7.84
C GLN A 90 5.74 -1.13 7.11
N ALA A 91 4.42 -1.22 6.98
CA ALA A 91 3.76 -2.18 6.13
C ALA A 91 2.48 -1.62 5.52
N PHE A 92 2.09 -2.18 4.39
CA PHE A 92 0.73 -2.08 3.88
C PHE A 92 -0.03 -3.37 4.16
N ALA A 93 -1.30 -3.25 4.52
CA ALA A 93 -2.22 -4.37 4.58
C ALA A 93 -3.35 -4.16 3.57
N ILE A 94 -3.47 -5.11 2.63
CA ILE A 94 -4.61 -5.22 1.72
C ILE A 94 -5.62 -6.13 2.42
N ILE A 95 -6.84 -5.65 2.56
CA ILE A 95 -7.88 -6.30 3.36
C ILE A 95 -9.05 -6.65 2.46
N HIS A 96 -9.46 -7.91 2.54
CA HIS A 96 -10.72 -8.41 1.99
C HIS A 96 -11.74 -8.55 3.11
N CYS A 97 -12.88 -7.92 2.98
CA CYS A 97 -13.97 -7.97 3.96
C CYS A 97 -15.33 -8.28 3.31
N ASN A 98 -16.39 -8.35 4.09
CA ASN A 98 -17.73 -8.49 3.55
C ASN A 98 -18.16 -7.20 2.84
N HIS A 99 -18.78 -7.33 1.66
CA HIS A 99 -19.35 -6.19 0.96
C HIS A 99 -20.32 -5.41 1.85
N SER A 100 -20.35 -4.10 1.67
CA SER A 100 -21.14 -3.14 2.47
C SER A 100 -20.70 -3.01 3.93
N GLN A 101 -19.55 -3.60 4.32
CA GLN A 101 -18.98 -3.46 5.67
C GLN A 101 -17.66 -2.67 5.67
N GLU A 102 -17.26 -2.13 4.53
CA GLU A 102 -16.00 -1.40 4.34
C GLU A 102 -15.91 -0.21 5.31
N SER A 103 -16.98 0.57 5.43
CA SER A 103 -17.03 1.73 6.33
C SER A 103 -16.84 1.34 7.79
N GLN A 104 -17.44 0.23 8.23
CA GLN A 104 -17.28 -0.28 9.60
C GLN A 104 -15.84 -0.77 9.83
N VAL A 105 -15.23 -1.41 8.83
CA VAL A 105 -13.83 -1.83 8.89
C VAL A 105 -12.92 -0.61 9.02
N ILE A 106 -13.13 0.45 8.20
CA ILE A 106 -12.39 1.72 8.29
C ILE A 106 -12.52 2.36 9.67
N GLU A 107 -13.72 2.41 10.24
CA GLU A 107 -13.92 2.95 11.60
C GLU A 107 -13.14 2.18 12.66
N ASN A 108 -13.09 0.86 12.56
CA ASN A 108 -12.32 0.03 13.50
C ASN A 108 -10.81 0.17 13.27
N LEU A 109 -10.34 0.26 12.02
CA LEU A 109 -8.95 0.55 11.70
C LEU A 109 -8.51 1.90 12.28
N ASN A 110 -9.39 2.91 12.23
CA ASN A 110 -9.08 4.24 12.76
C ASN A 110 -8.84 4.26 14.28
N LYS A 111 -9.36 3.29 15.03
CA LYS A 111 -9.14 3.15 16.48
C LYS A 111 -7.77 2.56 16.83
N ILE A 112 -7.06 2.00 15.87
CA ILE A 112 -5.74 1.38 16.05
C ILE A 112 -4.66 2.46 15.88
N PRO A 113 -3.88 2.80 16.92
CA PRO A 113 -2.90 3.90 16.84
C PRO A 113 -1.83 3.71 15.76
N GLU A 114 -1.38 2.49 15.53
CA GLU A 114 -0.34 2.13 14.58
C GLU A 114 -0.76 2.27 13.11
N ILE A 115 -2.07 2.40 12.84
CA ILE A 115 -2.59 2.65 11.48
C ILE A 115 -2.64 4.15 11.25
N ILE A 116 -1.83 4.64 10.32
CA ILE A 116 -1.73 6.08 10.01
C ILE A 116 -2.60 6.49 8.83
N GLU A 117 -2.96 5.55 7.97
CA GLU A 117 -3.82 5.79 6.80
C GLU A 117 -4.61 4.53 6.47
N ALA A 118 -5.88 4.69 6.09
CA ALA A 118 -6.66 3.63 5.49
C ALA A 118 -7.65 4.20 4.46
N ASN A 119 -7.84 3.47 3.37
CA ASN A 119 -8.68 3.85 2.24
C ASN A 119 -9.57 2.70 1.81
N ILE A 120 -10.81 3.00 1.42
CA ILE A 120 -11.68 2.06 0.72
C ILE A 120 -11.18 1.93 -0.73
N LEU A 121 -11.25 0.73 -1.26
CA LEU A 121 -10.83 0.39 -2.61
C LEU A 121 -12.04 0.07 -3.49
N ILE A 122 -11.88 0.32 -4.79
CA ILE A 122 -12.80 -0.12 -5.82
C ILE A 122 -12.17 -1.34 -6.51
N GLY A 123 -12.82 -2.50 -6.45
CA GLY A 123 -12.36 -3.71 -7.12
C GLY A 123 -12.47 -4.97 -6.28
N SER A 124 -11.45 -5.84 -6.38
CA SER A 124 -11.44 -7.19 -5.77
C SER A 124 -11.08 -7.20 -4.29
N TYR A 125 -10.60 -6.11 -3.75
CA TYR A 125 -10.30 -5.90 -2.34
C TYR A 125 -11.00 -4.64 -1.87
N GLU A 126 -11.39 -4.59 -0.60
CA GLU A 126 -12.22 -3.52 -0.08
C GLU A 126 -11.44 -2.43 0.63
N THR A 127 -10.26 -2.74 1.21
CA THR A 127 -9.52 -1.76 2.01
C THR A 127 -8.01 -1.93 1.87
N LEU A 128 -7.30 -0.80 1.86
CA LEU A 128 -5.85 -0.73 2.01
C LEU A 128 -5.54 0.14 3.23
N CYS A 129 -4.67 -0.31 4.12
CA CYS A 129 -4.16 0.52 5.20
C CYS A 129 -2.64 0.52 5.28
N LYS A 130 -2.08 1.61 5.83
CA LYS A 130 -0.66 1.77 6.13
C LYS A 130 -0.44 1.70 7.64
N ILE A 131 0.48 0.83 8.03
CA ILE A 131 0.82 0.52 9.41
C ILE A 131 2.25 0.98 9.65
N VAL A 132 2.49 1.61 10.80
CA VAL A 132 3.83 1.95 11.28
C VAL A 132 4.03 1.40 12.69
N GLY A 133 5.25 0.98 12.99
CA GLY A 133 5.59 0.47 14.31
C GLY A 133 7.09 0.47 14.53
N PRO A 134 7.56 0.35 15.79
CA PRO A 134 8.98 0.33 16.12
C PRO A 134 9.76 -0.77 15.42
N SER A 135 9.10 -1.90 15.13
CA SER A 135 9.69 -3.03 14.42
C SER A 135 8.65 -3.84 13.65
N TYR A 136 9.10 -4.74 12.78
CA TYR A 136 8.22 -5.68 12.07
C TYR A 136 7.52 -6.68 13.01
N ASN A 137 8.09 -6.95 14.19
CA ASN A 137 7.45 -7.81 15.19
C ASN A 137 6.18 -7.14 15.75
N GLU A 138 6.24 -5.83 16.07
CA GLU A 138 5.06 -5.07 16.49
C GLU A 138 4.03 -4.95 15.37
N ILE A 139 4.46 -4.74 14.12
CA ILE A 139 3.53 -4.76 12.97
C ILE A 139 2.83 -6.13 12.86
N SER A 140 3.57 -7.22 13.03
CA SER A 140 2.99 -8.58 13.02
C SER A 140 1.99 -8.78 14.16
N ASP A 141 2.27 -8.24 15.34
CA ASP A 141 1.34 -8.26 16.47
C ASP A 141 0.07 -7.46 16.18
N VAL A 142 0.20 -6.25 15.65
CA VAL A 142 -0.94 -5.42 15.21
C VAL A 142 -1.80 -6.16 14.19
N MET A 143 -1.17 -6.78 13.19
CA MET A 143 -1.89 -7.59 12.20
C MET A 143 -2.68 -8.72 12.85
N THR A 144 -2.03 -9.50 13.73
CA THR A 144 -2.59 -10.72 14.30
C THR A 144 -3.62 -10.43 15.41
N ASN A 145 -3.30 -9.50 16.30
CA ASN A 145 -4.06 -9.27 17.52
C ASN A 145 -5.05 -8.11 17.44
N LYS A 146 -4.91 -7.22 16.46
CA LYS A 146 -5.81 -6.07 16.27
C LYS A 146 -6.56 -6.17 14.94
N ILE A 147 -5.90 -6.13 13.80
CA ILE A 147 -6.55 -6.03 12.48
C ILE A 147 -7.36 -7.29 12.16
N ARG A 148 -6.76 -8.49 12.24
CA ARG A 148 -7.46 -9.74 11.91
C ARG A 148 -8.58 -10.11 12.86
N LYS A 149 -8.72 -9.42 13.99
CA LYS A 149 -9.84 -9.56 14.94
C LYS A 149 -10.99 -8.59 14.67
N ILE A 150 -10.84 -7.66 13.74
CA ILE A 150 -11.94 -6.79 13.34
C ILE A 150 -13.03 -7.65 12.67
N PRO A 151 -14.30 -7.51 13.10
CA PRO A 151 -15.41 -8.21 12.48
C PRO A 151 -15.49 -7.96 10.97
N ASN A 152 -15.97 -8.97 10.24
CA ASN A 152 -16.17 -8.94 8.79
C ASN A 152 -14.91 -8.99 7.92
N ILE A 153 -13.71 -8.98 8.48
CA ILE A 153 -12.48 -9.25 7.73
C ILE A 153 -12.41 -10.75 7.40
N LYS A 154 -12.24 -11.07 6.13
CA LYS A 154 -12.11 -12.44 5.61
C LYS A 154 -10.66 -12.85 5.45
N SER A 155 -9.86 -11.98 4.87
CA SER A 155 -8.42 -12.22 4.66
C SER A 155 -7.63 -10.92 4.58
N THR A 156 -6.33 -11.04 4.80
CA THR A 156 -5.38 -9.93 4.73
C THR A 156 -4.11 -10.37 4.01
N ILE A 157 -3.56 -9.44 3.21
CA ILE A 157 -2.22 -9.57 2.62
C ILE A 157 -1.36 -8.47 3.24
N THR A 158 -0.26 -8.85 3.89
CA THR A 158 0.68 -7.90 4.50
C THR A 158 1.91 -7.75 3.60
N LEU A 159 2.28 -6.51 3.31
CA LEU A 159 3.45 -6.13 2.53
C LEU A 159 4.36 -5.29 3.43
N ASN A 160 5.37 -5.92 4.03
CA ASN A 160 6.36 -5.22 4.84
C ASN A 160 7.31 -4.45 3.92
N ILE A 161 7.46 -3.15 4.14
CA ILE A 161 8.35 -2.30 3.34
C ILE A 161 9.80 -2.61 3.68
N VAL A 162 10.63 -2.82 2.65
CA VAL A 162 12.07 -3.01 2.80
C VAL A 162 12.73 -1.66 3.05
N GLU A 163 13.47 -1.53 4.14
CA GLU A 163 14.22 -0.31 4.45
C GLU A 163 15.19 0.07 3.32
N ASN A 164 15.26 1.36 3.02
CA ASN A 164 16.15 1.95 2.01
C ASN A 164 15.97 1.41 0.58
N GLN A 165 14.92 0.64 0.31
CA GLN A 165 14.59 0.15 -1.03
C GLN A 165 13.33 0.87 -1.54
N GLY A 166 13.51 2.05 -2.11
CA GLY A 166 12.39 2.82 -2.63
C GLY A 166 12.71 4.29 -2.88
N PHE A 167 11.68 5.05 -3.22
CA PHE A 167 11.75 6.50 -3.36
C PHE A 167 10.40 7.15 -3.05
N GLN A 168 10.45 8.46 -2.74
CA GLN A 168 9.32 9.38 -2.67
C GLN A 168 9.66 10.65 -3.42
N LYS A 169 8.70 11.21 -4.19
CA LYS A 169 8.82 12.48 -4.93
C LYS A 169 8.10 13.62 -4.21
#